data_fa7c12bb80094a6437f2d750a798484d
#
_entry.id   fa7c12bb80094a6437f2d750a798484d
#
_cell.length_a   1.000
_cell.length_b   1.000
_cell.length_c   1.000
_cell.angle_alpha   90.00
_cell.angle_beta   90.00
_cell.angle_gamma   90.00
#
_symmetry.space_group_name_H-M   'P 1'
#
loop_
_entity.id
_entity.type
_entity.pdbx_description
1 polymer ?
#
loop_
_entity_poly.entity_id
_entity_poly.type
_entity_poly.pdbx_seq_one_letter_code
_entity_poly.pdbx_strand_id
1 'polypeptide(L)'
;RLFFNEEDISTIRTTAFGRESAVYEAMKTRIDELMTKGIEFVDPLAATGESNTNHEYGFRASESAILYLISGERKYLDFTKTLLKELTEYYLLRVRNNLNIAWYAYSQICTLCAYDWIYNDLTEDERHSIGRPLFEAVDGIAWHGPGIRKARFRENVSDHKSGCYGVAILPWYLSIAFYGDGIDDAACIKMFDNGYNLHQQMIDFRSEMAGEKGGGATACAQYSFGYYPLADFNFIYTYRSAKGVDLSEEMDYVLRYLDYLDWIALPGNREYGFGDVHHYDCLLPRRDINYHITEIANLYGNKHPEVLPHAARLLSQFTQKRPIDTFPFIRLLHTVALQQSGSSIPQDSKHSIYFNTMGQVYMRSGV
;
A
#
# COMPACT_ATOMS: atom_id res chain seq x y z
N ARG A 1 -12.87 -1.09 10.09
CA ARG A 1 -11.76 -0.13 9.98
C ARG A 1 -10.90 -0.45 8.77
N LEU A 2 -10.11 0.50 8.31
CA LEU A 2 -9.14 0.27 7.24
C LEU A 2 -8.00 -0.63 7.72
N PHE A 3 -7.68 -1.67 6.95
CA PHE A 3 -6.61 -2.64 7.11
C PHE A 3 -6.73 -3.64 8.27
N PHE A 4 -7.28 -3.28 9.40
CA PHE A 4 -7.44 -4.14 10.58
C PHE A 4 -8.60 -3.69 11.46
N ASN A 5 -9.05 -4.55 12.36
CA ASN A 5 -10.14 -4.29 13.29
C ASN A 5 -9.63 -4.18 14.74
N GLU A 6 -10.53 -3.89 15.67
CA GLU A 6 -10.18 -3.68 17.08
C GLU A 6 -9.61 -4.95 17.74
N GLU A 7 -10.10 -6.11 17.35
CA GLU A 7 -9.60 -7.42 17.79
C GLU A 7 -8.15 -7.67 17.40
N ASP A 8 -7.65 -7.05 16.32
CA ASP A 8 -6.29 -7.22 15.84
C ASP A 8 -5.25 -6.42 16.66
N ILE A 9 -5.69 -5.40 17.42
CA ILE A 9 -4.79 -4.47 18.12
C ILE A 9 -3.88 -5.20 19.12
N SER A 10 -4.37 -6.24 19.78
CA SER A 10 -3.54 -7.01 20.73
C SER A 10 -2.39 -7.73 20.02
N THR A 11 -2.66 -8.28 18.83
CA THR A 11 -1.64 -8.94 17.99
C THR A 11 -0.66 -7.92 17.42
N ILE A 12 -1.15 -6.76 16.98
CA ILE A 12 -0.32 -5.65 16.50
C ILE A 12 0.64 -5.19 17.60
N ARG A 13 0.18 -5.02 18.83
CA ARG A 13 1.03 -4.69 19.99
C ARG A 13 2.10 -5.73 20.24
N THR A 14 1.74 -7.01 20.22
CA THR A 14 2.69 -8.11 20.39
C THR A 14 3.75 -8.10 19.29
N THR A 15 3.36 -7.85 18.06
CA THR A 15 4.28 -7.73 16.92
C THR A 15 5.21 -6.52 17.07
N ALA A 16 4.66 -5.36 17.45
CA ALA A 16 5.39 -4.11 17.61
C ALA A 16 6.43 -4.16 18.75
N PHE A 17 6.10 -4.77 19.88
CA PHE A 17 7.04 -4.89 20.99
C PHE A 17 7.95 -6.13 20.91
N GLY A 18 7.68 -7.01 19.95
CA GLY A 18 8.45 -8.22 19.71
C GLY A 18 9.31 -8.13 18.45
N ARG A 19 8.95 -8.93 17.43
CA ARG A 19 9.75 -9.12 16.23
C ARG A 19 9.92 -7.86 15.37
N GLU A 20 8.99 -6.91 15.42
CA GLU A 20 9.03 -5.66 14.66
C GLU A 20 9.35 -4.44 15.55
N SER A 21 10.00 -4.67 16.70
CA SER A 21 10.38 -3.59 17.63
C SER A 21 11.26 -2.51 16.97
N ALA A 22 12.14 -2.89 16.06
CA ALA A 22 12.94 -1.92 15.31
C ALA A 22 12.10 -1.02 14.40
N VAL A 23 11.03 -1.55 13.81
CA VAL A 23 10.08 -0.77 12.99
C VAL A 23 9.28 0.19 13.87
N TYR A 24 8.78 -0.31 15.00
CA TYR A 24 8.06 0.49 15.99
C TYR A 24 8.91 1.65 16.52
N GLU A 25 10.15 1.38 16.97
CA GLU A 25 11.04 2.41 17.47
C GLU A 25 11.45 3.44 16.38
N ALA A 26 11.64 2.99 15.16
CA ALA A 26 11.92 3.90 14.05
C ALA A 26 10.74 4.83 13.75
N MET A 27 9.49 4.34 13.77
CA MET A 27 8.30 5.17 13.64
C MET A 27 8.20 6.16 14.81
N LYS A 28 8.40 5.66 16.04
CA LYS A 28 8.36 6.48 17.24
C LYS A 28 9.37 7.63 17.17
N THR A 29 10.59 7.35 16.80
CA THR A 29 11.64 8.36 16.62
C THR A 29 11.23 9.43 15.60
N ARG A 30 10.75 9.02 14.44
CA ARG A 30 10.32 9.97 13.38
C ARG A 30 9.20 10.88 13.84
N ILE A 31 8.22 10.32 14.57
CA ILE A 31 7.08 11.12 15.05
C ILE A 31 7.51 12.04 16.19
N ASP A 32 8.30 11.59 17.17
CA ASP A 32 8.81 12.41 18.25
C ASP A 32 9.68 13.57 17.72
N GLU A 33 10.51 13.33 16.70
CA GLU A 33 11.28 14.38 16.01
C GLU A 33 10.36 15.38 15.29
N LEU A 34 9.33 14.89 14.58
CA LEU A 34 8.38 15.75 13.87
C LEU A 34 7.54 16.60 14.84
N MET A 35 7.13 16.03 15.99
CA MET A 35 6.44 16.78 17.04
C MET A 35 7.31 17.93 17.58
N THR A 36 8.62 17.72 17.64
CA THR A 36 9.56 18.76 18.11
C THR A 36 9.80 19.83 17.05
N LYS A 37 9.92 19.41 15.77
CA LYS A 37 10.18 20.31 14.64
C LYS A 37 8.94 21.11 14.23
N GLY A 38 7.74 20.54 14.36
CA GLY A 38 6.49 21.06 13.82
C GLY A 38 6.25 20.70 12.37
N ILE A 39 5.03 20.97 11.90
CA ILE A 39 4.58 20.71 10.54
C ILE A 39 4.80 21.98 9.72
N GLU A 40 5.50 21.87 8.59
CA GLU A 40 5.76 22.97 7.68
C GLU A 40 5.60 22.50 6.24
N PHE A 41 4.55 22.96 5.55
CA PHE A 41 4.35 22.66 4.14
C PHE A 41 5.27 23.51 3.26
N VAL A 42 6.04 22.83 2.43
CA VAL A 42 6.96 23.46 1.46
C VAL A 42 6.17 23.83 0.21
N ASP A 43 6.16 25.13 -0.11
CA ASP A 43 5.48 25.69 -1.29
C ASP A 43 4.10 25.05 -1.58
N PRO A 44 3.12 25.22 -0.66
CA PRO A 44 1.84 24.53 -0.77
C PRO A 44 1.02 24.89 -2.02
N LEU A 45 1.38 25.97 -2.70
CA LEU A 45 0.77 26.43 -3.95
C LEU A 45 1.59 26.13 -5.20
N ALA A 46 2.67 25.34 -5.10
CA ALA A 46 3.47 24.98 -6.26
C ALA A 46 2.61 24.36 -7.37
N ALA A 47 2.69 24.96 -8.57
CA ALA A 47 1.91 24.50 -9.73
C ALA A 47 2.51 23.23 -10.37
N THR A 48 3.82 23.01 -10.21
CA THR A 48 4.56 21.92 -10.86
C THR A 48 4.39 20.56 -10.22
N GLY A 49 3.81 20.50 -9.04
CA GLY A 49 3.57 19.27 -8.30
C GLY A 49 3.70 19.45 -6.79
N GLU A 50 3.36 18.41 -6.08
CA GLU A 50 3.49 18.31 -4.64
C GLU A 50 4.94 17.98 -4.27
N SER A 51 5.49 18.64 -3.24
CA SER A 51 6.80 18.28 -2.72
C SER A 51 6.76 16.92 -2.01
N ASN A 52 7.86 16.16 -2.03
CA ASN A 52 7.96 14.90 -1.29
C ASN A 52 7.72 15.10 0.21
N THR A 53 8.18 16.22 0.79
CA THR A 53 7.97 16.54 2.20
C THR A 53 6.49 16.65 2.53
N ASN A 54 5.71 17.37 1.71
CA ASN A 54 4.27 17.52 1.91
C ASN A 54 3.55 16.16 1.80
N HIS A 55 3.95 15.38 0.80
CA HIS A 55 3.41 14.05 0.59
C HIS A 55 3.68 13.09 1.78
N GLU A 56 4.84 13.22 2.43
CA GLU A 56 5.18 12.38 3.57
C GLU A 56 4.30 12.60 4.81
N TYR A 57 3.68 13.77 4.98
CA TYR A 57 2.86 14.02 6.16
C TYR A 57 1.66 13.08 6.31
N GLY A 58 1.08 12.59 5.22
CA GLY A 58 0.03 11.58 5.31
C GLY A 58 0.54 10.25 5.90
N PHE A 59 1.76 9.83 5.54
CA PHE A 59 2.40 8.67 6.19
C PHE A 59 2.62 8.91 7.68
N ARG A 60 3.05 10.12 8.05
CA ARG A 60 3.24 10.49 9.46
C ARG A 60 1.93 10.50 10.24
N ALA A 61 0.80 10.82 9.61
CA ALA A 61 -0.51 10.74 10.25
C ALA A 61 -0.85 9.29 10.64
N SER A 62 -0.69 8.32 9.72
CA SER A 62 -0.92 6.90 10.05
C SER A 62 0.10 6.35 11.06
N GLU A 63 1.37 6.77 10.99
CA GLU A 63 2.37 6.39 12.00
C GLU A 63 1.99 6.90 13.40
N SER A 64 1.57 8.16 13.51
CA SER A 64 1.14 8.73 14.79
C SER A 64 -0.11 8.04 15.33
N ALA A 65 -1.08 7.75 14.48
CA ALA A 65 -2.31 7.06 14.88
C ALA A 65 -2.03 5.64 15.39
N ILE A 66 -1.20 4.87 14.68
CA ILE A 66 -0.89 3.49 15.12
C ILE A 66 -0.01 3.48 16.36
N LEU A 67 0.90 4.44 16.53
CA LEU A 67 1.67 4.61 17.77
C LEU A 67 0.75 4.85 18.97
N TYR A 68 -0.30 5.67 18.81
CA TYR A 68 -1.32 5.85 19.82
C TYR A 68 -2.03 4.53 20.16
N LEU A 69 -2.52 3.80 19.15
CA LEU A 69 -3.21 2.53 19.38
C LEU A 69 -2.35 1.48 20.07
N ILE A 70 -1.04 1.48 19.80
CA ILE A 70 -0.08 0.54 20.40
C ILE A 70 0.28 0.95 21.83
N SER A 71 0.70 2.20 22.04
CA SER A 71 1.26 2.66 23.31
C SER A 71 0.21 3.19 24.28
N GLY A 72 -0.94 3.69 23.79
CA GLY A 72 -1.91 4.44 24.59
C GLY A 72 -1.46 5.85 24.96
N GLU A 73 -0.30 6.33 24.47
CA GLU A 73 0.22 7.65 24.82
C GLU A 73 -0.59 8.76 24.12
N ARG A 74 -1.25 9.57 24.93
CA ARG A 74 -2.13 10.67 24.49
C ARG A 74 -1.47 11.65 23.52
N LYS A 75 -0.16 11.90 23.68
CA LYS A 75 0.59 12.82 22.82
C LYS A 75 0.48 12.45 21.32
N TYR A 76 0.45 11.15 21.00
CA TYR A 76 0.31 10.70 19.62
C TYR A 76 -1.09 10.89 19.07
N LEU A 77 -2.14 10.70 19.90
CA LEU A 77 -3.51 11.03 19.52
C LEU A 77 -3.66 12.52 19.21
N ASP A 78 -3.17 13.39 20.11
CA ASP A 78 -3.28 14.83 19.94
C ASP A 78 -2.49 15.32 18.71
N PHE A 79 -1.33 14.72 18.46
CA PHE A 79 -0.54 15.02 17.26
C PHE A 79 -1.21 14.50 15.98
N THR A 80 -1.84 13.32 16.02
CA THR A 80 -2.63 12.80 14.89
C THR A 80 -3.77 13.76 14.54
N LYS A 81 -4.49 14.27 15.52
CA LYS A 81 -5.54 15.28 15.31
C LYS A 81 -5.01 16.55 14.66
N THR A 82 -3.83 16.99 15.08
CA THR A 82 -3.14 18.13 14.47
C THR A 82 -2.78 17.86 13.01
N LEU A 83 -2.13 16.72 12.73
CA LEU A 83 -1.78 16.32 11.36
C LEU A 83 -3.01 16.21 10.44
N LEU A 84 -4.11 15.64 10.95
CA LEU A 84 -5.35 15.52 10.18
C LEU A 84 -5.93 16.89 9.80
N LYS A 85 -5.94 17.87 10.70
CA LYS A 85 -6.40 19.24 10.41
C LYS A 85 -5.51 19.91 9.37
N GLU A 86 -4.21 19.91 9.56
CA GLU A 86 -3.24 20.53 8.65
C GLU A 86 -3.26 19.89 7.26
N LEU A 87 -3.32 18.56 7.17
CA LEU A 87 -3.43 17.85 5.90
C LEU A 87 -4.75 18.14 5.19
N THR A 88 -5.85 18.20 5.92
CA THR A 88 -7.15 18.54 5.36
C THR A 88 -7.15 19.94 4.74
N GLU A 89 -6.62 20.93 5.45
CA GLU A 89 -6.49 22.28 4.93
C GLU A 89 -5.59 22.35 3.71
N TYR A 90 -4.47 21.64 3.74
CA TYR A 90 -3.55 21.53 2.61
C TYR A 90 -4.22 20.88 1.38
N TYR A 91 -4.94 19.78 1.54
CA TYR A 91 -5.64 19.13 0.44
C TYR A 91 -6.74 20.01 -0.15
N LEU A 92 -7.55 20.66 0.69
CA LEU A 92 -8.57 21.61 0.24
C LEU A 92 -7.95 22.79 -0.51
N LEU A 93 -6.80 23.31 -0.04
CA LEU A 93 -6.09 24.37 -0.71
C LEU A 93 -5.69 23.94 -2.14
N ARG A 94 -5.12 22.76 -2.29
CA ARG A 94 -4.69 22.23 -3.59
C ARG A 94 -5.87 21.98 -4.52
N VAL A 95 -6.96 21.37 -4.02
CA VAL A 95 -8.18 21.10 -4.79
C VAL A 95 -8.82 22.40 -5.27
N ARG A 96 -9.01 23.38 -4.39
CA ARG A 96 -9.62 24.68 -4.72
C ARG A 96 -8.83 25.48 -5.75
N ASN A 97 -7.51 25.35 -5.73
CA ASN A 97 -6.62 26.01 -6.68
C ASN A 97 -6.32 25.14 -7.91
N ASN A 98 -6.95 23.98 -8.03
CA ASN A 98 -6.76 23.06 -9.15
C ASN A 98 -5.28 22.66 -9.37
N LEU A 99 -4.55 22.46 -8.28
CA LEU A 99 -3.14 22.11 -8.27
C LEU A 99 -2.94 20.58 -8.27
N ASN A 100 -1.82 20.13 -8.82
CA ASN A 100 -1.45 18.73 -8.82
C ASN A 100 -1.24 18.19 -7.40
N ILE A 101 -1.74 16.98 -7.17
CA ILE A 101 -1.44 16.18 -5.98
C ILE A 101 -0.66 14.96 -6.45
N ALA A 102 0.12 14.34 -5.56
CA ALA A 102 0.91 13.18 -5.91
C ALA A 102 0.07 12.11 -6.64
N TRP A 103 0.63 11.57 -7.71
CA TRP A 103 -0.04 10.61 -8.58
C TRP A 103 -0.50 9.35 -7.83
N TYR A 104 0.38 8.84 -6.94
CA TYR A 104 0.06 7.70 -6.09
C TYR A 104 -0.60 8.21 -4.80
N ALA A 105 -1.82 7.77 -4.55
CA ALA A 105 -2.66 8.26 -3.45
C ALA A 105 -2.29 7.70 -2.06
N TYR A 106 -1.08 7.21 -1.86
CA TYR A 106 -0.68 6.52 -0.64
C TYR A 106 -0.70 7.42 0.60
N SER A 107 -0.28 8.68 0.44
CA SER A 107 -0.37 9.68 1.50
C SER A 107 -1.82 9.90 1.94
N GLN A 108 -2.73 10.04 0.98
CA GLN A 108 -4.15 10.22 1.25
C GLN A 108 -4.78 8.98 1.90
N ILE A 109 -4.40 7.78 1.44
CA ILE A 109 -4.83 6.52 2.07
C ILE A 109 -4.37 6.47 3.53
N CYS A 110 -3.11 6.80 3.80
CA CYS A 110 -2.57 6.86 5.16
C CYS A 110 -3.28 7.92 6.04
N THR A 111 -3.66 9.05 5.45
CA THR A 111 -4.45 10.08 6.15
C THR A 111 -5.84 9.56 6.52
N LEU A 112 -6.50 8.83 5.61
CA LEU A 112 -7.79 8.17 5.89
C LEU A 112 -7.66 7.09 6.96
N CYS A 113 -6.58 6.29 6.94
CA CYS A 113 -6.28 5.34 8.01
C CYS A 113 -6.16 6.03 9.36
N ALA A 114 -5.44 7.15 9.41
CA ALA A 114 -5.26 7.89 10.65
C ALA A 114 -6.60 8.37 11.23
N TYR A 115 -7.50 8.91 10.40
CA TYR A 115 -8.84 9.33 10.82
C TYR A 115 -9.67 8.17 11.33
N ASP A 116 -9.79 7.10 10.54
CA ASP A 116 -10.58 5.91 10.85
C ASP A 116 -10.11 5.22 12.15
N TRP A 117 -8.79 5.13 12.35
CA TRP A 117 -8.23 4.44 13.51
C TRP A 117 -8.44 5.17 14.83
N ILE A 118 -8.48 6.50 14.82
CA ILE A 118 -8.75 7.30 16.02
C ILE A 118 -10.20 7.75 16.16
N TYR A 119 -11.10 7.30 15.26
CA TYR A 119 -12.48 7.76 15.20
C TYR A 119 -13.20 7.70 16.54
N ASN A 120 -13.03 6.63 17.31
CA ASN A 120 -13.66 6.45 18.62
C ASN A 120 -13.10 7.40 19.70
N ASP A 121 -11.93 7.99 19.49
CA ASP A 121 -11.27 8.95 20.37
C ASP A 121 -11.50 10.41 19.96
N LEU A 122 -12.29 10.63 18.90
CA LEU A 122 -12.75 11.96 18.49
C LEU A 122 -14.05 12.31 19.18
N THR A 123 -14.14 13.53 19.69
CA THR A 123 -15.42 14.11 20.12
C THR A 123 -16.34 14.33 18.91
N GLU A 124 -17.63 14.55 19.13
CA GLU A 124 -18.59 14.86 18.07
C GLU A 124 -18.17 16.12 17.28
N ASP A 125 -17.74 17.17 17.98
CA ASP A 125 -17.24 18.39 17.34
C ASP A 125 -15.98 18.13 16.49
N GLU A 126 -15.07 17.27 16.96
CA GLU A 126 -13.88 16.88 16.20
C GLU A 126 -14.22 16.03 14.98
N ARG A 127 -15.19 15.12 15.07
CA ARG A 127 -15.68 14.34 13.92
C ARG A 127 -16.24 15.26 12.85
N HIS A 128 -17.02 16.29 13.24
CA HIS A 128 -17.54 17.27 12.31
C HIS A 128 -16.46 18.20 11.75
N SER A 129 -15.58 18.71 12.59
CA SER A 129 -14.57 19.71 12.18
C SER A 129 -13.39 19.12 11.40
N ILE A 130 -13.08 17.83 11.61
CA ILE A 130 -12.02 17.11 10.88
C ILE A 130 -12.64 16.24 9.78
N GLY A 131 -13.64 15.41 10.10
CA GLY A 131 -14.16 14.38 9.21
C GLY A 131 -14.81 14.92 7.96
N ARG A 132 -15.77 15.83 8.08
CA ARG A 132 -16.46 16.40 6.89
C ARG A 132 -15.49 17.11 5.94
N PRO A 133 -14.61 18.03 6.38
CA PRO A 133 -13.64 18.65 5.49
C PRO A 133 -12.65 17.65 4.88
N LEU A 134 -12.23 16.61 5.63
CA LEU A 134 -11.37 15.56 5.11
C LEU A 134 -12.07 14.73 4.02
N PHE A 135 -13.33 14.35 4.24
CA PHE A 135 -14.14 13.69 3.24
C PHE A 135 -14.22 14.51 1.95
N GLU A 136 -14.60 15.80 2.06
CA GLU A 136 -14.69 16.72 0.92
C GLU A 136 -13.35 16.90 0.21
N ALA A 137 -12.26 16.99 0.95
CA ALA A 137 -10.93 17.15 0.39
C ALA A 137 -10.50 15.92 -0.43
N VAL A 138 -10.63 14.72 0.15
CA VAL A 138 -10.20 13.48 -0.51
C VAL A 138 -11.15 13.11 -1.67
N ASP A 139 -12.46 13.34 -1.53
CA ASP A 139 -13.41 13.20 -2.64
C ASP A 139 -13.07 14.16 -3.78
N GLY A 140 -12.77 15.42 -3.45
CA GLY A 140 -12.28 16.41 -4.41
C GLY A 140 -11.01 15.96 -5.14
N ILE A 141 -10.05 15.37 -4.45
CA ILE A 141 -8.84 14.79 -5.06
C ILE A 141 -9.20 13.66 -6.03
N ALA A 142 -10.07 12.75 -5.62
CA ALA A 142 -10.53 11.64 -6.44
C ALA A 142 -11.25 12.12 -7.72
N TRP A 143 -11.98 13.22 -7.64
CA TRP A 143 -12.65 13.84 -8.79
C TRP A 143 -11.70 14.57 -9.72
N HIS A 144 -10.82 15.39 -9.17
CA HIS A 144 -9.97 16.27 -9.98
C HIS A 144 -8.76 15.56 -10.54
N GLY A 145 -8.30 14.48 -9.87
CA GLY A 145 -7.11 13.77 -10.25
C GLY A 145 -5.86 14.68 -10.27
N PRO A 146 -4.71 14.16 -10.66
CA PRO A 146 -3.52 14.99 -10.84
C PRO A 146 -3.60 15.75 -12.17
N GLY A 147 -3.74 17.06 -12.11
CA GLY A 147 -3.61 17.99 -13.23
C GLY A 147 -4.45 17.67 -14.46
N ILE A 148 -3.79 17.35 -15.58
CA ILE A 148 -4.43 17.13 -16.89
C ILE A 148 -5.35 15.92 -16.99
N ARG A 149 -5.35 15.04 -15.98
CA ARG A 149 -6.15 13.80 -15.98
C ARG A 149 -7.39 13.89 -15.10
N LYS A 150 -7.92 15.09 -14.91
CA LYS A 150 -9.13 15.37 -14.15
C LYS A 150 -10.30 14.49 -14.58
N ALA A 151 -11.11 14.08 -13.63
CA ALA A 151 -12.37 13.37 -13.81
C ALA A 151 -12.31 12.03 -14.58
N ARG A 152 -11.26 11.78 -15.37
CA ARG A 152 -11.10 10.53 -16.15
C ARG A 152 -11.14 9.28 -15.28
N PHE A 153 -10.72 9.41 -14.06
CA PHE A 153 -10.61 8.29 -13.14
C PHE A 153 -11.95 7.80 -12.58
N ARG A 154 -12.97 8.63 -12.53
CA ARG A 154 -14.32 8.19 -12.10
C ARG A 154 -15.19 7.66 -13.23
N GLU A 155 -15.00 8.17 -14.44
CA GLU A 155 -15.87 7.88 -15.55
C GLU A 155 -15.36 6.75 -16.45
N ASN A 156 -14.06 6.56 -16.51
CA ASN A 156 -13.44 5.60 -17.43
C ASN A 156 -12.65 4.53 -16.67
N VAL A 157 -13.36 3.53 -16.17
CA VAL A 157 -12.82 2.39 -15.44
C VAL A 157 -11.89 1.52 -16.29
N SER A 158 -11.99 1.60 -17.62
CA SER A 158 -11.19 0.76 -18.52
C SER A 158 -9.68 1.01 -18.42
N ASP A 159 -9.28 2.24 -18.10
CA ASP A 159 -7.87 2.62 -17.97
C ASP A 159 -7.23 2.11 -16.69
N HIS A 160 -8.02 1.50 -15.77
CA HIS A 160 -7.56 1.13 -14.43
C HIS A 160 -7.36 -0.36 -14.22
N LYS A 161 -7.80 -1.20 -15.15
CA LYS A 161 -7.76 -2.66 -15.01
C LYS A 161 -6.37 -3.21 -14.72
N SER A 162 -5.35 -2.70 -15.39
CA SER A 162 -3.96 -3.11 -15.13
C SER A 162 -3.37 -2.42 -13.91
N GLY A 163 -3.66 -1.13 -13.73
CA GLY A 163 -3.04 -0.27 -12.73
C GLY A 163 -3.71 -0.31 -11.37
N CYS A 164 -4.97 0.06 -11.32
CA CYS A 164 -5.76 0.22 -10.07
C CYS A 164 -4.96 0.92 -8.95
N TYR A 165 -4.39 2.06 -9.26
CA TYR A 165 -3.56 2.85 -8.34
C TYR A 165 -3.88 4.34 -8.49
N GLY A 166 -3.27 5.16 -7.65
CA GLY A 166 -3.46 6.60 -7.68
C GLY A 166 -4.81 7.01 -7.11
N VAL A 167 -5.27 8.19 -7.50
CA VAL A 167 -6.46 8.82 -6.90
C VAL A 167 -7.77 8.12 -7.22
N ALA A 168 -7.81 7.28 -8.26
CA ALA A 168 -9.00 6.55 -8.66
C ALA A 168 -9.48 5.54 -7.62
N ILE A 169 -8.57 5.02 -6.80
CA ILE A 169 -8.91 4.06 -5.74
C ILE A 169 -9.32 4.73 -4.41
N LEU A 170 -9.14 6.04 -4.28
CA LEU A 170 -9.49 6.76 -3.05
C LEU A 170 -10.95 6.59 -2.62
N PRO A 171 -11.95 6.55 -3.53
CA PRO A 171 -13.34 6.30 -3.13
C PRO A 171 -13.53 4.98 -2.37
N TRP A 172 -12.76 3.93 -2.67
CA TRP A 172 -12.76 2.68 -1.92
C TRP A 172 -12.40 2.89 -0.45
N TYR A 173 -11.27 3.55 -0.19
CA TYR A 173 -10.81 3.83 1.17
C TYR A 173 -11.71 4.83 1.90
N LEU A 174 -12.19 5.84 1.17
CA LEU A 174 -13.13 6.84 1.69
C LEU A 174 -14.41 6.19 2.20
N SER A 175 -14.98 5.27 1.41
CA SER A 175 -16.21 4.57 1.77
C SER A 175 -16.06 3.74 3.06
N ILE A 176 -14.93 3.07 3.24
CA ILE A 176 -14.69 2.26 4.44
C ILE A 176 -14.44 3.14 5.67
N ALA A 177 -13.67 4.23 5.49
CA ALA A 177 -13.32 5.11 6.60
C ALA A 177 -14.52 5.91 7.14
N PHE A 178 -15.50 6.26 6.28
CA PHE A 178 -16.58 7.18 6.63
C PHE A 178 -17.98 6.57 6.69
N TYR A 179 -18.13 5.30 6.29
CA TYR A 179 -19.45 4.65 6.40
C TYR A 179 -19.88 4.52 7.86
N GLY A 180 -21.04 5.05 8.16
CA GLY A 180 -21.64 5.00 9.50
C GLY A 180 -21.28 6.18 10.40
N ASP A 181 -20.50 7.17 9.91
CA ASP A 181 -20.18 8.37 10.69
C ASP A 181 -21.16 9.55 10.47
N GLY A 182 -22.17 9.37 9.60
CA GLY A 182 -23.24 10.33 9.38
C GLY A 182 -22.87 11.52 8.49
N ILE A 183 -21.72 11.48 7.80
CA ILE A 183 -21.33 12.55 6.87
C ILE A 183 -22.08 12.41 5.55
N ASP A 184 -21.94 11.26 4.87
CA ASP A 184 -22.69 10.91 3.65
C ASP A 184 -22.66 9.39 3.40
N ASP A 185 -23.46 8.65 4.15
CA ASP A 185 -23.53 7.19 4.04
C ASP A 185 -24.00 6.73 2.66
N ALA A 186 -24.87 7.50 2.00
CA ALA A 186 -25.36 7.16 0.67
C ALA A 186 -24.22 7.23 -0.38
N ALA A 187 -23.38 8.25 -0.29
CA ALA A 187 -22.17 8.34 -1.10
C ALA A 187 -21.19 7.21 -0.77
N CYS A 188 -20.98 6.89 0.50
CA CYS A 188 -20.09 5.81 0.94
C CYS A 188 -20.54 4.45 0.37
N ILE A 189 -21.82 4.11 0.43
CA ILE A 189 -22.35 2.85 -0.16
C ILE A 189 -22.03 2.80 -1.65
N LYS A 190 -22.34 3.87 -2.39
CA LYS A 190 -22.06 3.94 -3.83
C LYS A 190 -20.58 3.85 -4.15
N MET A 191 -19.73 4.49 -3.36
CA MET A 191 -18.27 4.44 -3.51
C MET A 191 -17.72 3.04 -3.22
N PHE A 192 -18.26 2.35 -2.21
CA PHE A 192 -17.90 0.98 -1.88
C PHE A 192 -18.23 0.03 -3.04
N ASP A 193 -19.46 0.06 -3.54
CA ASP A 193 -19.90 -0.79 -4.63
C ASP A 193 -19.07 -0.55 -5.91
N ASN A 194 -18.84 0.71 -6.26
CA ASN A 194 -18.01 1.06 -7.42
C ASN A 194 -16.56 0.63 -7.23
N GLY A 195 -16.00 0.83 -6.03
CA GLY A 195 -14.65 0.42 -5.69
C GLY A 195 -14.48 -1.10 -5.72
N TYR A 196 -15.47 -1.83 -5.18
CA TYR A 196 -15.48 -3.29 -5.27
C TYR A 196 -15.48 -3.77 -6.72
N ASN A 197 -16.38 -3.24 -7.55
CA ASN A 197 -16.45 -3.58 -8.96
C ASN A 197 -15.16 -3.26 -9.72
N LEU A 198 -14.50 -2.16 -9.39
CA LEU A 198 -13.20 -1.80 -9.95
C LEU A 198 -12.12 -2.83 -9.58
N HIS A 199 -12.08 -3.24 -8.31
CA HIS A 199 -11.13 -4.26 -7.86
C HIS A 199 -11.43 -5.63 -8.49
N GLN A 200 -12.69 -6.03 -8.65
CA GLN A 200 -13.02 -7.26 -9.36
C GLN A 200 -12.51 -7.25 -10.81
N GLN A 201 -12.70 -6.16 -11.55
CA GLN A 201 -12.16 -6.01 -12.90
C GLN A 201 -10.63 -6.05 -12.93
N MET A 202 -9.97 -5.50 -11.91
CA MET A 202 -8.51 -5.60 -11.75
C MET A 202 -8.07 -7.04 -11.53
N ILE A 203 -8.75 -7.76 -10.63
CA ILE A 203 -8.46 -9.16 -10.29
C ILE A 203 -8.60 -10.04 -11.53
N ASP A 204 -9.71 -9.93 -12.24
CA ASP A 204 -9.96 -10.68 -13.48
C ASP A 204 -8.85 -10.45 -14.50
N PHE A 205 -8.53 -9.17 -14.76
CA PHE A 205 -7.48 -8.81 -15.71
C PHE A 205 -6.10 -9.32 -15.29
N ARG A 206 -5.73 -9.13 -14.02
CA ARG A 206 -4.41 -9.53 -13.51
C ARG A 206 -4.26 -11.05 -13.43
N SER A 207 -5.32 -11.76 -13.06
CA SER A 207 -5.34 -13.22 -13.06
C SER A 207 -5.14 -13.78 -14.47
N GLU A 208 -5.83 -13.20 -15.47
CA GLU A 208 -5.64 -13.58 -16.87
C GLU A 208 -4.21 -13.31 -17.35
N MET A 209 -3.66 -12.13 -17.04
CA MET A 209 -2.30 -11.74 -17.43
C MET A 209 -1.22 -12.56 -16.75
N ALA A 210 -1.39 -12.90 -15.49
CA ALA A 210 -0.47 -13.76 -14.75
C ALA A 210 -0.48 -15.21 -15.28
N GLY A 211 -1.66 -15.70 -15.64
CA GLY A 211 -1.83 -17.07 -16.13
C GLY A 211 -1.46 -18.13 -15.08
N GLU A 212 -1.34 -19.38 -15.53
CA GLU A 212 -1.07 -20.52 -14.65
C GLU A 212 0.33 -20.52 -14.00
N LYS A 213 1.29 -19.81 -14.60
CA LYS A 213 2.68 -19.81 -14.13
C LYS A 213 3.05 -18.56 -13.35
N GLY A 214 2.09 -17.68 -13.13
CA GLY A 214 2.35 -16.37 -12.58
C GLY A 214 2.94 -15.41 -13.62
N GLY A 215 3.18 -14.20 -13.21
CA GLY A 215 3.73 -13.15 -14.06
C GLY A 215 3.42 -11.77 -13.51
N GLY A 216 4.11 -10.76 -14.02
CA GLY A 216 3.78 -9.37 -13.71
C GLY A 216 2.51 -8.95 -14.45
N ALA A 217 1.62 -8.25 -13.76
CA ALA A 217 0.33 -7.84 -14.34
C ALA A 217 0.42 -6.59 -15.22
N THR A 218 1.61 -6.19 -15.66
CA THR A 218 1.81 -4.96 -16.43
C THR A 218 2.82 -5.11 -17.56
N ALA A 219 2.76 -4.16 -18.51
CA ALA A 219 3.64 -4.13 -19.66
C ALA A 219 5.07 -3.63 -19.38
N CYS A 220 5.42 -3.31 -18.14
CA CYS A 220 6.76 -2.84 -17.82
C CYS A 220 7.23 -3.24 -16.42
N ALA A 221 8.54 -3.33 -16.26
CA ALA A 221 9.18 -3.79 -15.04
C ALA A 221 8.87 -2.86 -13.84
N GLN A 222 8.95 -1.56 -14.03
CA GLN A 222 8.75 -0.59 -12.96
C GLN A 222 7.41 -0.76 -12.25
N TYR A 223 6.33 -0.94 -12.97
CA TYR A 223 4.99 -1.08 -12.38
C TYR A 223 4.75 -2.49 -11.86
N SER A 224 5.31 -3.51 -12.52
CA SER A 224 5.22 -4.89 -12.06
C SER A 224 5.92 -5.11 -10.71
N PHE A 225 7.04 -4.40 -10.44
CA PHE A 225 7.83 -4.55 -9.21
C PHE A 225 7.65 -3.41 -8.23
N GLY A 226 7.00 -2.34 -8.62
CA GLY A 226 6.78 -1.18 -7.78
C GLY A 226 5.37 -1.17 -7.20
N TYR A 227 4.55 -0.34 -7.77
CA TYR A 227 3.32 0.13 -7.14
C TYR A 227 2.08 -0.73 -7.36
N TYR A 228 2.00 -1.48 -8.45
CA TYR A 228 0.77 -2.19 -8.81
C TYR A 228 0.39 -3.33 -7.87
N PRO A 229 1.32 -4.17 -7.39
CA PRO A 229 0.99 -5.21 -6.43
C PRO A 229 0.43 -4.69 -5.10
N LEU A 230 0.73 -3.42 -4.74
CA LEU A 230 0.19 -2.81 -3.54
C LEU A 230 -1.34 -2.73 -3.55
N ALA A 231 -1.95 -2.56 -4.73
CA ALA A 231 -3.41 -2.53 -4.84
C ALA A 231 -4.02 -3.90 -4.48
N ASP A 232 -3.37 -4.99 -4.89
CA ASP A 232 -3.81 -6.36 -4.56
C ASP A 232 -3.74 -6.61 -3.05
N PHE A 233 -2.59 -6.33 -2.43
CA PHE A 233 -2.39 -6.53 -1.00
C PHE A 233 -3.36 -5.68 -0.18
N ASN A 234 -3.46 -4.40 -0.50
CA ASN A 234 -4.34 -3.48 0.19
C ASN A 234 -5.81 -3.88 0.08
N PHE A 235 -6.22 -4.38 -1.09
CA PHE A 235 -7.60 -4.84 -1.28
C PHE A 235 -7.90 -6.05 -0.39
N ILE A 236 -7.00 -7.04 -0.31
CA ILE A 236 -7.16 -8.19 0.59
C ILE A 236 -7.32 -7.73 2.04
N TYR A 237 -6.44 -6.83 2.54
CA TYR A 237 -6.53 -6.31 3.91
C TYR A 237 -7.82 -5.54 4.16
N THR A 238 -8.14 -4.59 3.28
CA THR A 238 -9.27 -3.68 3.50
C THR A 238 -10.62 -4.35 3.28
N TYR A 239 -10.71 -5.30 2.36
CA TYR A 239 -11.92 -6.09 2.19
C TYR A 239 -12.14 -7.02 3.39
N ARG A 240 -11.08 -7.67 3.86
CA ARG A 240 -11.14 -8.52 5.06
C ARG A 240 -11.59 -7.72 6.29
N SER A 241 -11.02 -6.55 6.52
CA SER A 241 -11.39 -5.71 7.66
C SER A 241 -12.81 -5.15 7.56
N ALA A 242 -13.30 -4.83 6.34
CA ALA A 242 -14.64 -4.29 6.12
C ALA A 242 -15.74 -5.35 6.12
N LYS A 243 -15.48 -6.55 5.59
CA LYS A 243 -16.49 -7.60 5.33
C LYS A 243 -16.28 -8.88 6.12
N GLY A 244 -15.14 -9.04 6.81
CA GLY A 244 -14.79 -10.28 7.50
C GLY A 244 -14.44 -11.45 6.57
N VAL A 245 -14.21 -11.19 5.28
CA VAL A 245 -13.95 -12.21 4.27
C VAL A 245 -12.51 -12.07 3.73
N ASP A 246 -11.77 -13.16 3.75
CA ASP A 246 -10.41 -13.24 3.21
C ASP A 246 -10.47 -13.70 1.74
N LEU A 247 -10.13 -12.80 0.82
CA LEU A 247 -10.10 -13.04 -0.62
C LEU A 247 -8.78 -13.60 -1.13
N SER A 248 -7.81 -13.91 -0.27
CA SER A 248 -6.48 -14.36 -0.72
C SER A 248 -6.55 -15.61 -1.61
N GLU A 249 -7.45 -16.53 -1.34
CA GLU A 249 -7.62 -17.74 -2.16
C GLU A 249 -8.20 -17.47 -3.56
N GLU A 250 -9.02 -16.42 -3.69
CA GLU A 250 -9.57 -15.98 -4.98
C GLU A 250 -8.55 -15.21 -5.81
N MET A 251 -7.48 -14.73 -5.15
CA MET A 251 -6.39 -13.98 -5.75
C MET A 251 -5.09 -14.80 -5.80
N ASP A 252 -5.17 -16.06 -6.16
CA ASP A 252 -4.04 -17.02 -6.18
C ASP A 252 -2.92 -16.61 -7.15
N TYR A 253 -3.21 -15.77 -8.14
CA TYR A 253 -2.20 -15.18 -9.00
C TYR A 253 -1.18 -14.33 -8.23
N VAL A 254 -1.57 -13.75 -7.10
CA VAL A 254 -0.68 -13.01 -6.20
C VAL A 254 0.33 -13.95 -5.56
N LEU A 255 -0.10 -15.15 -5.18
CA LEU A 255 0.79 -16.19 -4.69
C LEU A 255 1.81 -16.61 -5.75
N ARG A 256 1.36 -16.87 -6.98
CA ARG A 256 2.22 -17.26 -8.12
C ARG A 256 3.18 -16.15 -8.57
N TYR A 257 2.95 -14.91 -8.18
CA TYR A 257 3.87 -13.81 -8.43
C TYR A 257 5.25 -14.06 -7.78
N LEU A 258 5.32 -14.84 -6.72
CA LEU A 258 6.58 -15.24 -6.09
C LEU A 258 7.47 -16.04 -7.05
N ASP A 259 6.89 -16.95 -7.84
CA ASP A 259 7.61 -17.72 -8.85
C ASP A 259 8.15 -16.81 -9.95
N TYR A 260 7.37 -15.82 -10.38
CA TYR A 260 7.82 -14.84 -11.35
C TYR A 260 9.01 -14.02 -10.83
N LEU A 261 8.97 -13.57 -9.58
CA LEU A 261 10.08 -12.86 -8.95
C LEU A 261 11.37 -13.70 -8.91
N ASP A 262 11.25 -15.01 -8.69
CA ASP A 262 12.41 -15.91 -8.72
C ASP A 262 13.09 -15.98 -10.10
N TRP A 263 12.31 -15.96 -11.16
CA TRP A 263 12.83 -16.04 -12.51
C TRP A 263 13.42 -14.74 -13.04
N ILE A 264 12.89 -13.61 -12.63
CA ILE A 264 13.36 -12.30 -13.08
C ILE A 264 14.62 -11.85 -12.36
N ALA A 265 14.88 -12.40 -11.17
CA ALA A 265 16.05 -12.09 -10.39
C ALA A 265 17.33 -12.65 -11.03
N LEU A 266 18.28 -11.76 -11.28
CA LEU A 266 19.60 -12.11 -11.79
C LEU A 266 20.66 -12.02 -10.68
N PRO A 267 21.79 -12.75 -10.79
CA PRO A 267 22.90 -12.61 -9.86
C PRO A 267 23.38 -11.16 -9.72
N GLY A 268 23.81 -10.79 -8.51
CA GLY A 268 24.28 -9.43 -8.24
C GLY A 268 23.17 -8.40 -8.07
N ASN A 269 21.97 -8.82 -7.67
CA ASN A 269 20.78 -7.98 -7.51
C ASN A 269 20.39 -7.24 -8.79
N ARG A 270 20.42 -7.93 -9.89
CA ARG A 270 19.99 -7.43 -11.20
C ARG A 270 18.68 -8.05 -11.63
N GLU A 271 18.07 -7.43 -12.63
CA GLU A 271 16.85 -7.90 -13.27
C GLU A 271 16.93 -7.78 -14.78
N TYR A 272 16.03 -8.48 -15.46
CA TYR A 272 15.75 -8.19 -16.85
C TYR A 272 14.77 -7.00 -16.91
N GLY A 273 15.28 -5.83 -17.31
CA GLY A 273 14.41 -4.68 -17.55
C GLY A 273 13.57 -4.86 -18.83
N PHE A 274 12.32 -4.47 -18.78
CA PHE A 274 11.45 -4.36 -19.96
C PHE A 274 10.46 -3.21 -19.78
N GLY A 275 10.11 -2.57 -20.91
CA GLY A 275 9.22 -1.40 -20.88
C GLY A 275 9.82 -0.23 -20.12
N ASP A 276 9.00 0.44 -19.35
CA ASP A 276 9.41 1.57 -18.51
C ASP A 276 10.26 1.09 -17.34
N VAL A 277 11.53 1.45 -17.33
CA VAL A 277 12.49 1.12 -16.28
C VAL A 277 13.27 2.36 -15.89
N HIS A 278 13.40 2.63 -14.58
CA HIS A 278 14.18 3.76 -14.10
C HIS A 278 15.68 3.46 -13.96
N HIS A 279 16.09 2.20 -14.05
CA HIS A 279 17.44 1.76 -13.83
C HIS A 279 18.02 1.10 -15.08
N TYR A 280 18.74 1.89 -15.88
CA TYR A 280 19.44 1.43 -17.08
C TYR A 280 20.57 0.42 -16.79
N ASP A 281 20.95 0.28 -15.53
CA ASP A 281 21.95 -0.66 -15.03
C ASP A 281 21.35 -2.03 -14.65
N CYS A 282 20.06 -2.22 -14.92
CA CYS A 282 19.32 -3.44 -14.56
C CYS A 282 19.36 -3.77 -13.06
N LEU A 283 19.52 -2.78 -12.20
CA LEU A 283 19.43 -3.00 -10.75
C LEU A 283 17.95 -3.07 -10.34
N LEU A 284 17.60 -4.19 -9.72
CA LEU A 284 16.27 -4.38 -9.16
C LEU A 284 15.87 -3.20 -8.25
N PRO A 285 14.63 -2.69 -8.35
CA PRO A 285 14.04 -1.80 -7.36
C PRO A 285 13.78 -2.57 -6.05
N ARG A 286 14.84 -2.83 -5.32
CA ARG A 286 14.99 -3.82 -4.25
C ARG A 286 13.98 -3.71 -3.13
N ARG A 287 13.61 -2.46 -2.79
CA ARG A 287 12.72 -2.18 -1.67
C ARG A 287 11.33 -2.76 -1.87
N ASP A 288 10.80 -2.58 -3.08
CA ASP A 288 9.44 -2.96 -3.39
C ASP A 288 9.32 -4.49 -3.52
N ILE A 289 10.34 -5.14 -4.06
CA ILE A 289 10.37 -6.60 -4.18
C ILE A 289 10.42 -7.28 -2.81
N ASN A 290 11.26 -6.80 -1.89
CA ASN A 290 11.28 -7.32 -0.53
C ASN A 290 9.94 -7.14 0.18
N TYR A 291 9.31 -5.99 -0.02
CA TYR A 291 7.96 -5.75 0.47
C TYR A 291 6.98 -6.77 -0.11
N HIS A 292 6.95 -6.96 -1.43
CA HIS A 292 6.04 -7.91 -2.08
C HIS A 292 6.23 -9.34 -1.58
N ILE A 293 7.48 -9.81 -1.48
CA ILE A 293 7.79 -11.15 -0.98
C ILE A 293 7.27 -11.31 0.46
N THR A 294 7.47 -10.30 1.29
CA THR A 294 7.03 -10.33 2.68
C THR A 294 5.50 -10.32 2.80
N GLU A 295 4.81 -9.52 1.97
CA GLU A 295 3.35 -9.49 1.93
C GLU A 295 2.75 -10.83 1.46
N ILE A 296 3.30 -11.42 0.39
CA ILE A 296 2.86 -12.73 -0.09
C ILE A 296 3.04 -13.79 1.01
N ALA A 297 4.19 -13.81 1.67
CA ALA A 297 4.43 -14.73 2.76
C ALA A 297 3.45 -14.53 3.93
N ASN A 298 3.13 -13.28 4.27
CA ASN A 298 2.17 -13.00 5.33
C ASN A 298 0.72 -13.39 4.96
N LEU A 299 0.29 -13.06 3.75
CA LEU A 299 -1.08 -13.29 3.32
C LEU A 299 -1.38 -14.77 3.06
N TYR A 300 -0.39 -15.51 2.55
CA TYR A 300 -0.57 -16.89 2.09
C TYR A 300 0.10 -17.95 2.97
N GLY A 301 1.12 -17.60 3.75
CA GLY A 301 1.98 -18.56 4.43
C GLY A 301 1.30 -19.49 5.44
N ASN A 302 0.16 -19.08 6.02
CA ASN A 302 -0.62 -19.96 6.91
C ASN A 302 -1.40 -21.04 6.15
N LYS A 303 -1.87 -20.74 4.94
CA LYS A 303 -2.64 -21.65 4.09
C LYS A 303 -1.73 -22.44 3.15
N HIS A 304 -0.65 -21.83 2.72
CA HIS A 304 0.36 -22.34 1.79
C HIS A 304 1.75 -22.31 2.44
N PRO A 305 2.06 -23.19 3.40
CA PRO A 305 3.31 -23.15 4.15
C PRO A 305 4.56 -23.34 3.29
N GLU A 306 4.45 -23.93 2.10
CA GLU A 306 5.51 -24.07 1.11
C GLU A 306 6.04 -22.73 0.58
N VAL A 307 5.25 -21.65 0.71
CA VAL A 307 5.64 -20.28 0.34
C VAL A 307 6.75 -19.75 1.24
N LEU A 308 6.72 -20.09 2.52
CA LEU A 308 7.62 -19.49 3.52
C LEU A 308 9.11 -19.77 3.24
N PRO A 309 9.52 -21.01 2.99
CA PRO A 309 10.91 -21.28 2.62
C PRO A 309 11.31 -20.64 1.28
N HIS A 310 10.42 -20.57 0.30
CA HIS A 310 10.67 -19.90 -0.97
C HIS A 310 10.87 -18.38 -0.77
N ALA A 311 9.97 -17.73 -0.04
CA ALA A 311 10.09 -16.32 0.31
C ALA A 311 11.39 -16.02 1.09
N ALA A 312 11.73 -16.84 2.08
CA ALA A 312 12.96 -16.69 2.85
C ALA A 312 14.22 -16.78 1.98
N ARG A 313 14.26 -17.73 1.03
CA ARG A 313 15.34 -17.86 0.05
C ARG A 313 15.47 -16.59 -0.81
N LEU A 314 14.39 -16.11 -1.39
CA LEU A 314 14.39 -14.90 -2.22
C LEU A 314 14.85 -13.67 -1.44
N LEU A 315 14.34 -13.47 -0.23
CA LEU A 315 14.77 -12.37 0.64
C LEU A 315 16.25 -12.41 0.97
N SER A 316 16.84 -13.61 1.10
CA SER A 316 18.28 -13.76 1.36
C SER A 316 19.14 -13.33 0.17
N GLN A 317 18.61 -13.40 -1.05
CA GLN A 317 19.28 -12.98 -2.29
C GLN A 317 19.20 -11.46 -2.50
N PHE A 318 18.17 -10.83 -1.98
CA PHE A 318 17.94 -9.39 -2.12
C PHE A 318 18.39 -8.65 -0.86
N THR A 319 19.68 -8.34 -0.78
CA THR A 319 20.21 -7.55 0.34
C THR A 319 19.77 -6.10 0.25
N GLN A 320 18.86 -5.69 1.11
CA GLN A 320 18.37 -4.34 1.16
C GLN A 320 18.99 -3.54 2.30
N LYS A 321 19.49 -2.34 1.98
CA LYS A 321 20.08 -1.44 2.97
C LYS A 321 19.04 -0.55 3.69
N ARG A 322 17.83 -0.39 3.14
CA ARG A 322 16.76 0.43 3.74
C ARG A 322 15.41 -0.20 3.43
N PRO A 323 14.67 -0.68 4.41
CA PRO A 323 13.26 -0.97 4.23
C PRO A 323 12.53 0.37 3.99
N ILE A 324 11.85 0.50 2.87
CA ILE A 324 10.91 1.57 2.66
C ILE A 324 9.57 0.90 2.50
N ASP A 325 8.80 0.96 3.53
CA ASP A 325 7.42 0.52 3.48
C ASP A 325 6.58 1.69 2.96
N THR A 326 5.91 1.50 1.86
CA THR A 326 4.97 2.51 1.31
C THR A 326 3.85 2.75 2.31
N PHE A 327 3.46 1.70 3.03
CA PHE A 327 2.59 1.79 4.19
C PHE A 327 3.42 1.47 5.44
N PRO A 328 3.87 2.48 6.21
CA PRO A 328 4.85 2.27 7.29
C PRO A 328 4.37 1.34 8.40
N PHE A 329 3.07 1.20 8.56
CA PHE A 329 2.43 0.36 9.56
C PHE A 329 2.29 -1.11 9.15
N ILE A 330 2.41 -1.45 7.85
CA ILE A 330 1.98 -2.75 7.33
C ILE A 330 2.70 -3.93 8.00
N ARG A 331 3.99 -3.78 8.27
CA ARG A 331 4.78 -4.83 8.93
C ARG A 331 4.28 -5.18 10.33
N LEU A 332 3.63 -4.24 11.02
CA LEU A 332 3.02 -4.49 12.31
C LEU A 332 1.77 -5.36 12.23
N LEU A 333 1.17 -5.45 11.03
CA LEU A 333 0.00 -6.31 10.76
C LEU A 333 0.42 -7.75 10.41
N HIS A 334 1.71 -8.02 10.21
CA HIS A 334 2.16 -9.35 9.83
C HIS A 334 1.99 -10.33 11.00
N THR A 335 1.37 -11.47 10.73
CA THR A 335 1.21 -12.56 11.70
C THR A 335 2.20 -13.70 11.48
N VAL A 336 2.73 -13.81 10.25
CA VAL A 336 3.68 -14.85 9.85
C VAL A 336 5.11 -14.39 10.10
N ALA A 337 5.90 -15.22 10.79
CA ALA A 337 7.33 -14.99 10.99
C ALA A 337 8.11 -15.68 9.87
N LEU A 338 8.79 -14.90 9.03
CA LEU A 338 9.78 -15.43 8.11
C LEU A 338 11.05 -15.74 8.87
N GLN A 339 11.28 -17.02 9.14
CA GLN A 339 12.57 -17.46 9.66
C GLN A 339 13.60 -17.33 8.55
N GLN A 340 14.72 -16.66 8.83
CA GLN A 340 15.91 -16.77 7.97
C GLN A 340 16.42 -18.21 8.07
N SER A 341 15.91 -19.07 7.21
CA SER A 341 16.38 -20.44 7.16
C SER A 341 17.74 -20.47 6.49
N GLY A 342 18.75 -20.86 7.24
CA GLY A 342 20.07 -21.20 6.69
C GLY A 342 20.07 -22.49 5.86
N SER A 343 18.91 -23.01 5.51
CA SER A 343 18.80 -24.19 4.65
C SER A 343 18.78 -23.75 3.19
N SER A 344 19.73 -24.25 2.41
CA SER A 344 19.75 -24.17 0.97
C SER A 344 18.51 -24.89 0.41
N ILE A 345 17.42 -24.11 0.22
CA ILE A 345 16.30 -24.63 -0.56
C ILE A 345 16.80 -24.65 -2.01
N PRO A 346 16.76 -25.81 -2.67
CA PRO A 346 17.23 -25.90 -4.04
C PRO A 346 16.45 -24.89 -4.89
N GLN A 347 17.18 -24.07 -5.63
CA GLN A 347 16.61 -23.32 -6.72
C GLN A 347 15.98 -24.32 -7.69
N ASP A 348 14.84 -23.97 -8.31
CA ASP A 348 14.21 -24.83 -9.33
C ASP A 348 15.28 -25.26 -10.35
N SER A 349 15.44 -26.57 -10.54
CA SER A 349 16.43 -27.14 -11.46
C SER A 349 16.12 -26.90 -12.94
N LYS A 350 14.99 -26.24 -13.24
CA LYS A 350 14.63 -25.89 -14.61
C LYS A 350 15.58 -24.85 -15.19
N HIS A 351 16.03 -25.07 -16.40
CA HIS A 351 16.89 -24.15 -17.14
C HIS A 351 16.11 -23.08 -17.91
N SER A 352 14.81 -23.21 -18.05
CA SER A 352 13.96 -22.23 -18.74
C SER A 352 12.53 -22.28 -18.26
N ILE A 353 11.86 -21.13 -18.37
CA ILE A 353 10.41 -20.99 -18.17
C ILE A 353 9.83 -20.09 -19.25
N TYR A 354 8.62 -20.38 -19.65
CA TYR A 354 7.83 -19.55 -20.56
C TYR A 354 6.57 -19.06 -19.84
N PHE A 355 6.49 -17.76 -19.57
CA PHE A 355 5.29 -17.07 -19.08
C PHE A 355 4.44 -16.74 -20.30
N ASN A 356 3.57 -17.66 -20.65
CA ASN A 356 2.85 -17.68 -21.94
C ASN A 356 1.94 -16.47 -22.14
N THR A 357 1.24 -16.04 -21.10
CA THR A 357 0.33 -14.89 -21.15
C THR A 357 1.06 -13.56 -21.33
N MET A 358 2.26 -13.46 -20.77
CA MET A 358 3.14 -12.30 -20.92
C MET A 358 4.01 -12.37 -22.21
N GLY A 359 4.11 -13.53 -22.86
CA GLY A 359 5.01 -13.77 -23.98
C GLY A 359 6.49 -13.71 -23.61
N GLN A 360 6.85 -13.97 -22.36
CA GLN A 360 8.21 -13.87 -21.86
C GLN A 360 8.83 -15.23 -21.62
N VAL A 361 10.08 -15.41 -22.08
CA VAL A 361 10.88 -16.61 -21.86
C VAL A 361 12.12 -16.22 -21.06
N TYR A 362 12.36 -16.91 -19.95
CA TYR A 362 13.58 -16.77 -19.16
C TYR A 362 14.39 -18.05 -19.24
N MET A 363 15.71 -17.91 -19.38
CA MET A 363 16.66 -19.01 -19.45
C MET A 363 17.85 -18.77 -18.50
N ARG A 364 18.30 -19.83 -17.84
CA ARG A 364 19.46 -19.83 -16.93
C ARG A 364 20.51 -20.80 -17.46
N SER A 365 21.77 -20.37 -17.50
CA SER A 365 22.91 -21.19 -17.99
C SER A 365 23.53 -22.11 -16.94
N GLY A 366 23.08 -22.03 -15.70
CA GLY A 366 23.52 -22.85 -14.57
C GLY A 366 22.60 -22.70 -13.39
N VAL A 367 22.54 -23.68 -12.52
CA VAL A 367 21.75 -23.70 -11.27
C VAL A 367 22.72 -23.68 -10.11
#